data_17440c7c2d6c6b13d1f591c63ba84239
#
_entry.id   17440c7c2d6c6b13d1f591c63ba84239
#
_cell.length_a   1.000
_cell.length_b   1.000
_cell.length_c   1.000
_cell.angle_alpha   90.00
_cell.angle_beta   90.00
_cell.angle_gamma   90.00
#
_symmetry.space_group_name_H-M   'P 1'
#
loop_
_entity.id
_entity.type
_entity.pdbx_description
1 polymer ?
#
loop_
_entity_poly.entity_id
_entity_poly.type
_entity_poly.pdbx_seq_one_letter_code
_entity_poly.pdbx_strand_id
1 'polypeptide(L)'
;MEKYDYIICGGGASGLLLSNAFIKDEFFNDKKILIIERESKTLNDKTFGFWNDKESVLDDMVFKEWEFAEFKDSSSYNTFLLKPYKYKMIKSDQFYLHIRNKILKASNFKYLNSNINEIDEKNRIVKTDDGEFSSSIIFSSIYNEVDFKKYPLLKQHFIGWTIETKSKSFDDNKITFMDFSVDQKDEIRFMYILPFSKNKALVEYTLFSKELISDNEYEKEIKSYLKKNNIINYSVKDKEKGMIPMTCYPFFENNTDNYFQIGTAGGWSKPSTGYTIKNSIKKIDIIVSSLKQ
;
A
#
# COMPACT_ATOMS: atom_id res chain seq x y z
N MET A 1 12.89 31.25 -3.00
CA MET A 1 12.08 30.01 -3.12
C MET A 1 12.66 29.17 -4.25
N GLU A 2 13.02 27.94 -3.96
CA GLU A 2 13.58 27.01 -4.97
C GLU A 2 12.47 26.49 -5.87
N LYS A 3 12.71 26.41 -7.19
CA LYS A 3 11.72 26.04 -8.19
C LYS A 3 12.04 24.67 -8.79
N TYR A 4 11.01 23.84 -8.93
CA TYR A 4 11.05 22.51 -9.54
C TYR A 4 10.07 22.41 -10.72
N ASP A 5 10.27 21.44 -11.59
CA ASP A 5 9.27 21.08 -12.58
C ASP A 5 8.14 20.29 -11.91
N TYR A 6 8.50 19.33 -11.06
CA TYR A 6 7.57 18.48 -10.35
C TYR A 6 7.89 18.40 -8.86
N ILE A 7 6.85 18.49 -8.03
CA ILE A 7 6.93 18.15 -6.59
C ILE A 7 6.03 16.95 -6.32
N ILE A 8 6.57 15.93 -5.65
CA ILE A 8 5.84 14.74 -5.20
C ILE A 8 5.72 14.82 -3.68
N CYS A 9 4.52 15.09 -3.20
CA CYS A 9 4.17 15.18 -1.79
C CYS A 9 3.78 13.79 -1.28
N GLY A 10 4.68 13.18 -0.49
CA GLY A 10 4.58 11.84 0.07
C GLY A 10 5.43 10.80 -0.67
N GLY A 11 6.38 10.22 0.06
CA GLY A 11 7.27 9.14 -0.36
C GLY A 11 6.72 7.74 -0.06
N GLY A 12 5.40 7.59 -0.05
CA GLY A 12 4.72 6.29 0.03
C GLY A 12 4.74 5.54 -1.30
N ALA A 13 3.99 4.42 -1.38
CA ALA A 13 4.03 3.54 -2.56
C ALA A 13 3.76 4.27 -3.87
N SER A 14 2.74 5.12 -3.94
CA SER A 14 2.37 5.79 -5.20
C SER A 14 3.36 6.88 -5.60
N GLY A 15 3.86 7.67 -4.63
CA GLY A 15 4.88 8.69 -4.91
C GLY A 15 6.19 8.07 -5.38
N LEU A 16 6.63 6.98 -4.76
CA LEU A 16 7.84 6.27 -5.17
C LEU A 16 7.68 5.55 -6.51
N LEU A 17 6.52 4.95 -6.81
CA LEU A 17 6.26 4.37 -8.12
C LEU A 17 6.28 5.42 -9.23
N LEU A 18 5.69 6.61 -8.98
CA LEU A 18 5.74 7.73 -9.91
C LEU A 18 7.19 8.18 -10.13
N SER A 19 7.97 8.33 -9.05
CA SER A 19 9.40 8.67 -9.14
C SER A 19 10.20 7.64 -9.93
N ASN A 20 9.93 6.34 -9.71
CA ASN A 20 10.58 5.27 -10.46
C ASN A 20 10.21 5.27 -11.95
N ALA A 21 8.98 5.67 -12.30
CA ALA A 21 8.56 5.84 -13.69
C ALA A 21 9.29 7.02 -14.35
N PHE A 22 9.42 8.16 -13.65
CA PHE A 22 10.18 9.31 -14.14
C PHE A 22 11.67 8.98 -14.33
N ILE A 23 12.30 8.23 -13.42
CA ILE A 23 13.70 7.78 -13.56
C ILE A 23 13.92 6.91 -14.81
N LYS A 24 12.92 6.12 -15.19
CA LYS A 24 13.02 5.17 -16.31
C LYS A 24 12.76 5.81 -17.69
N ASP A 25 12.22 7.01 -17.75
CA ASP A 25 11.82 7.67 -19.00
C ASP A 25 12.70 8.89 -19.24
N GLU A 26 13.45 8.87 -20.35
CA GLU A 26 14.43 9.90 -20.74
C GLU A 26 13.83 11.31 -20.85
N PHE A 27 12.52 11.44 -21.10
CA PHE A 27 11.81 12.72 -21.12
C PHE A 27 11.98 13.53 -19.84
N PHE A 28 12.20 12.85 -18.71
CA PHE A 28 12.34 13.51 -17.41
C PHE A 28 13.79 13.80 -17.00
N ASN A 29 14.78 13.45 -17.81
CA ASN A 29 16.19 13.60 -17.44
C ASN A 29 16.62 15.06 -17.20
N ASP A 30 15.98 16.03 -17.89
CA ASP A 30 16.21 17.45 -17.73
C ASP A 30 15.27 18.15 -16.73
N LYS A 31 14.33 17.42 -16.14
CA LYS A 31 13.33 17.94 -15.19
C LYS A 31 13.87 17.90 -13.77
N LYS A 32 13.70 18.99 -13.02
CA LYS A 32 14.01 19.04 -11.59
C LYS A 32 12.84 18.50 -10.78
N ILE A 33 13.06 17.46 -10.00
CA ILE A 33 12.02 16.75 -9.26
C ILE A 33 12.35 16.76 -7.77
N LEU A 34 11.39 17.21 -6.95
CA LEU A 34 11.47 17.18 -5.50
C LEU A 34 10.49 16.15 -4.95
N ILE A 35 10.97 15.27 -4.08
CA ILE A 35 10.12 14.37 -3.29
C ILE A 35 10.20 14.82 -1.84
N ILE A 36 9.04 14.99 -1.19
CA ILE A 36 8.96 15.41 0.21
C ILE A 36 8.26 14.31 0.99
N GLU A 37 8.91 13.76 2.02
CA GLU A 37 8.36 12.72 2.89
C GLU A 37 8.79 12.96 4.34
N ARG A 38 7.85 12.93 5.27
CA ARG A 38 8.12 13.17 6.69
C ARG A 38 8.80 12.01 7.41
N GLU A 39 8.55 10.78 6.94
CA GLU A 39 9.04 9.58 7.61
C GLU A 39 10.30 9.05 6.93
N SER A 40 11.17 8.42 7.70
CA SER A 40 12.39 7.79 7.17
C SER A 40 12.13 6.60 6.24
N LYS A 41 10.93 5.99 6.32
CA LYS A 41 10.51 4.81 5.53
C LYS A 41 11.53 3.66 5.58
N THR A 42 12.02 3.37 6.79
CA THR A 42 12.99 2.29 7.04
C THR A 42 12.37 1.03 7.63
N LEU A 43 11.11 1.10 8.04
CA LEU A 43 10.38 0.01 8.66
C LEU A 43 9.52 -0.75 7.64
N ASN A 44 9.30 -2.04 7.89
CA ASN A 44 8.31 -2.83 7.18
C ASN A 44 6.92 -2.54 7.77
N ASP A 45 6.41 -1.34 7.48
CA ASP A 45 5.14 -0.83 8.02
C ASP A 45 3.91 -1.33 7.24
N LYS A 46 4.11 -1.92 6.06
CA LYS A 46 3.06 -2.42 5.18
C LYS A 46 3.50 -3.61 4.34
N THR A 47 2.55 -4.48 4.10
CA THR A 47 2.67 -5.59 3.15
C THR A 47 1.88 -5.26 1.89
N PHE A 48 2.55 -5.25 0.73
CA PHE A 48 1.89 -5.02 -0.56
C PHE A 48 1.61 -6.37 -1.23
N GLY A 49 0.38 -6.86 -1.11
CA GLY A 49 -0.10 -8.05 -1.79
C GLY A 49 -0.79 -7.72 -3.12
N PHE A 50 -0.55 -8.49 -4.17
CA PHE A 50 -1.20 -8.29 -5.47
C PHE A 50 -1.18 -9.55 -6.35
N TRP A 51 -2.16 -9.61 -7.25
CA TRP A 51 -2.27 -10.64 -8.29
C TRP A 51 -1.49 -10.22 -9.53
N ASN A 52 -0.71 -11.11 -10.12
CA ASN A 52 -0.05 -10.84 -11.37
C ASN A 52 0.05 -12.08 -12.26
N ASP A 53 -0.20 -11.88 -13.55
CA ASP A 53 -0.17 -12.92 -14.59
C ASP A 53 0.98 -12.73 -15.59
N LYS A 54 1.70 -11.60 -15.50
CA LYS A 54 2.79 -11.20 -16.41
C LYS A 54 3.95 -10.62 -15.63
N GLU A 55 5.06 -10.40 -16.30
CA GLU A 55 6.16 -9.61 -15.77
C GLU A 55 5.72 -8.19 -15.43
N SER A 56 6.28 -7.63 -14.39
CA SER A 56 5.92 -6.34 -13.84
C SER A 56 7.14 -5.57 -13.40
N VAL A 57 7.05 -4.24 -13.41
CA VAL A 57 8.05 -3.33 -12.82
C VAL A 57 8.31 -3.57 -11.32
N LEU A 58 7.52 -4.43 -10.70
CA LEU A 58 7.61 -4.78 -9.28
C LEU A 58 8.38 -6.08 -9.03
N ASP A 59 8.68 -6.88 -10.08
CA ASP A 59 9.18 -8.25 -9.89
C ASP A 59 10.54 -8.31 -9.19
N ASP A 60 11.40 -7.32 -9.43
CA ASP A 60 12.70 -7.16 -8.72
C ASP A 60 12.56 -6.93 -7.20
N MET A 61 11.35 -6.60 -6.74
CA MET A 61 11.05 -6.27 -5.34
C MET A 61 10.17 -7.33 -4.67
N VAL A 62 9.76 -8.38 -5.41
CA VAL A 62 8.91 -9.43 -4.87
C VAL A 62 9.67 -10.23 -3.81
N PHE A 63 9.13 -10.24 -2.60
CA PHE A 63 9.67 -11.02 -1.49
C PHE A 63 9.26 -12.49 -1.57
N LYS A 64 8.00 -12.76 -1.92
CA LYS A 64 7.47 -14.12 -2.08
C LYS A 64 6.29 -14.14 -3.05
N GLU A 65 6.10 -15.27 -3.72
CA GLU A 65 4.94 -15.55 -4.57
C GLU A 65 4.36 -16.92 -4.27
N TRP A 66 3.06 -17.08 -4.55
CA TRP A 66 2.32 -18.33 -4.38
C TRP A 66 1.44 -18.60 -5.59
N GLU A 67 1.30 -19.90 -5.91
CA GLU A 67 0.46 -20.38 -6.99
C GLU A 67 -0.89 -20.93 -6.52
N PHE A 68 -1.05 -21.09 -5.20
CA PHE A 68 -2.28 -21.60 -4.60
C PHE A 68 -2.83 -20.63 -3.57
N ALA A 69 -4.15 -20.50 -3.56
CA ALA A 69 -4.88 -19.77 -2.52
C ALA A 69 -5.96 -20.64 -1.91
N GLU A 70 -6.16 -20.50 -0.61
CA GLU A 70 -7.18 -21.19 0.16
C GLU A 70 -8.23 -20.20 0.64
N PHE A 71 -9.50 -20.56 0.47
CA PHE A 71 -10.65 -19.90 1.10
C PHE A 71 -11.26 -20.87 2.09
N LYS A 72 -11.60 -20.36 3.28
CA LYS A 72 -12.21 -21.16 4.36
C LYS A 72 -13.43 -20.49 4.94
N ASP A 73 -14.34 -21.30 5.43
CA ASP A 73 -15.40 -20.90 6.37
C ASP A 73 -15.49 -21.90 7.52
N SER A 74 -16.55 -21.83 8.35
CA SER A 74 -16.73 -22.72 9.49
C SER A 74 -17.01 -24.18 9.10
N SER A 75 -17.42 -24.46 7.87
CA SER A 75 -17.91 -25.75 7.38
C SER A 75 -17.08 -26.34 6.26
N SER A 76 -16.36 -25.53 5.51
CA SER A 76 -15.65 -25.94 4.32
C SER A 76 -14.34 -25.20 4.08
N TYR A 77 -13.50 -25.77 3.24
CA TYR A 77 -12.35 -25.09 2.69
C TYR A 77 -12.18 -25.49 1.21
N ASN A 78 -11.70 -24.57 0.41
CA ASN A 78 -11.37 -24.80 -0.99
C ASN A 78 -9.99 -24.23 -1.31
N THR A 79 -9.17 -25.03 -1.97
CA THR A 79 -7.85 -24.60 -2.46
C THR A 79 -7.91 -24.47 -3.98
N PHE A 80 -7.47 -23.33 -4.47
CA PHE A 80 -7.48 -23.00 -5.89
C PHE A 80 -6.07 -22.86 -6.44
N LEU A 81 -5.80 -23.45 -7.60
CA LEU A 81 -4.66 -23.09 -8.41
C LEU A 81 -4.94 -21.74 -9.07
N LEU A 82 -4.06 -20.78 -8.88
CA LEU A 82 -4.25 -19.40 -9.32
C LEU A 82 -3.92 -19.16 -10.80
N LYS A 83 -3.31 -20.14 -11.48
CA LYS A 83 -2.88 -20.02 -12.88
C LYS A 83 -3.97 -19.45 -13.79
N PRO A 84 -3.68 -18.46 -14.68
CA PRO A 84 -2.34 -17.96 -15.02
C PRO A 84 -1.75 -16.95 -14.00
N TYR A 85 -2.48 -16.58 -12.97
CA TYR A 85 -2.04 -15.63 -11.96
C TYR A 85 -1.14 -16.30 -10.92
N LYS A 86 -0.34 -15.45 -10.27
CA LYS A 86 0.30 -15.72 -8.98
C LYS A 86 -0.11 -14.64 -7.99
N TYR A 87 -0.17 -14.98 -6.73
CA TYR A 87 -0.25 -13.98 -5.68
C TYR A 87 1.16 -13.61 -5.26
N LYS A 88 1.51 -12.34 -5.35
CA LYS A 88 2.84 -11.81 -5.06
C LYS A 88 2.78 -10.87 -3.87
N MET A 89 3.85 -10.82 -3.11
CA MET A 89 4.00 -9.96 -1.96
C MET A 89 5.32 -9.22 -2.00
N ILE A 90 5.28 -7.94 -1.65
CA ILE A 90 6.44 -7.07 -1.45
C ILE A 90 6.40 -6.54 -0.02
N LYS A 91 7.56 -6.51 0.63
CA LYS A 91 7.76 -5.82 1.91
C LYS A 91 8.02 -4.35 1.67
N SER A 92 7.38 -3.48 2.46
CA SER A 92 7.49 -2.04 2.27
C SER A 92 8.89 -1.49 2.50
N ASP A 93 9.64 -2.00 3.48
CA ASP A 93 11.02 -1.59 3.74
C ASP A 93 11.95 -1.83 2.53
N GLN A 94 11.83 -3.01 1.89
CA GLN A 94 12.61 -3.36 0.70
C GLN A 94 12.18 -2.52 -0.51
N PHE A 95 10.88 -2.29 -0.67
CA PHE A 95 10.33 -1.44 -1.71
C PHE A 95 10.84 0.00 -1.58
N TYR A 96 10.76 0.57 -0.37
CA TYR A 96 11.23 1.93 -0.10
C TYR A 96 12.73 2.06 -0.37
N LEU A 97 13.53 1.13 0.15
CA LEU A 97 14.98 1.13 -0.04
C LEU A 97 15.38 1.02 -1.51
N HIS A 98 14.74 0.10 -2.25
CA HIS A 98 15.03 -0.13 -3.67
C HIS A 98 14.83 1.12 -4.51
N ILE A 99 13.69 1.80 -4.36
CA ILE A 99 13.39 2.99 -5.16
C ILE A 99 14.17 4.21 -4.68
N ARG A 100 14.32 4.41 -3.36
CA ARG A 100 15.14 5.52 -2.83
C ARG A 100 16.60 5.45 -3.31
N ASN A 101 17.17 4.26 -3.38
CA ASN A 101 18.54 4.10 -3.91
C ASN A 101 18.66 4.53 -5.39
N LYS A 102 17.60 4.38 -6.18
CA LYS A 102 17.55 4.91 -7.56
C LYS A 102 17.43 6.42 -7.57
N ILE A 103 16.54 6.97 -6.74
CA ILE A 103 16.33 8.42 -6.59
C ILE A 103 17.64 9.12 -6.18
N LEU A 104 18.37 8.60 -5.20
CA LEU A 104 19.62 9.17 -4.72
C LEU A 104 20.77 9.14 -5.75
N LYS A 105 20.67 8.29 -6.77
CA LYS A 105 21.64 8.22 -7.87
C LYS A 105 21.27 9.14 -9.05
N ALA A 106 20.04 9.63 -9.12
CA ALA A 106 19.55 10.48 -10.20
C ALA A 106 19.81 11.95 -9.83
N SER A 107 20.68 12.61 -10.61
CA SER A 107 21.15 13.98 -10.33
C SER A 107 20.07 15.06 -10.41
N ASN A 108 18.97 14.77 -11.09
CA ASN A 108 17.84 15.68 -11.27
C ASN A 108 16.74 15.51 -10.19
N PHE A 109 16.94 14.58 -9.23
CA PHE A 109 16.05 14.37 -8.09
C PHE A 109 16.64 14.92 -6.81
N LYS A 110 15.76 15.50 -5.98
CA LYS A 110 16.04 15.81 -4.56
C LYS A 110 15.02 15.10 -3.68
N TYR A 111 15.49 14.41 -2.66
CA TYR A 111 14.63 13.80 -1.64
C TYR A 111 14.77 14.60 -0.35
N LEU A 112 13.67 15.17 0.13
CA LEU A 112 13.61 15.98 1.35
C LEU A 112 12.82 15.23 2.41
N ASN A 113 13.45 15.02 3.56
CA ASN A 113 12.78 14.45 4.72
C ASN A 113 12.25 15.60 5.59
N SER A 114 11.00 15.99 5.38
CA SER A 114 10.36 17.14 6.02
C SER A 114 8.85 16.95 6.13
N ASN A 115 8.23 17.59 7.12
CA ASN A 115 6.78 17.71 7.15
C ASN A 115 6.30 18.70 6.10
N ILE A 116 5.17 18.38 5.48
CA ILE A 116 4.43 19.32 4.63
C ILE A 116 3.36 19.95 5.52
N ASN A 117 3.44 21.27 5.67
CA ASN A 117 2.53 22.04 6.51
C ASN A 117 1.32 22.56 5.71
N GLU A 118 1.55 22.89 4.43
CA GLU A 118 0.52 23.45 3.55
C GLU A 118 0.86 23.15 2.08
N ILE A 119 -0.16 22.91 1.27
CA ILE A 119 -0.06 22.90 -0.19
C ILE A 119 -0.98 23.99 -0.72
N ASP A 120 -0.40 25.05 -1.26
CA ASP A 120 -1.12 26.10 -1.99
C ASP A 120 -1.23 25.68 -3.45
N GLU A 121 -2.33 25.04 -3.77
CA GLU A 121 -2.60 24.49 -5.11
C GLU A 121 -2.68 25.59 -6.17
N LYS A 122 -3.25 26.76 -5.81
CA LYS A 122 -3.43 27.90 -6.72
C LYS A 122 -2.10 28.51 -7.15
N ASN A 123 -1.19 28.71 -6.20
CA ASN A 123 0.13 29.29 -6.44
C ASN A 123 1.20 28.21 -6.69
N ARG A 124 0.85 26.92 -6.54
CA ARG A 124 1.73 25.76 -6.72
C ARG A 124 2.95 25.82 -5.79
N ILE A 125 2.70 26.13 -4.52
CA ILE A 125 3.70 26.23 -3.46
C ILE A 125 3.45 25.14 -2.44
N VAL A 126 4.52 24.46 -2.05
CA VAL A 126 4.53 23.51 -0.93
C VAL A 126 5.35 24.11 0.20
N LYS A 127 4.72 24.30 1.37
CA LYS A 127 5.37 24.80 2.58
C LYS A 127 5.71 23.64 3.50
N THR A 128 6.93 23.61 3.97
CA THR A 128 7.48 22.57 4.83
C THR A 128 8.20 23.17 6.02
N ASP A 129 8.64 22.32 6.96
CA ASP A 129 9.47 22.76 8.09
C ASP A 129 10.84 23.30 7.62
N ASP A 130 11.32 22.88 6.43
CA ASP A 130 12.61 23.25 5.87
C ASP A 130 12.54 24.37 4.82
N GLY A 131 11.36 24.95 4.58
CA GLY A 131 11.17 26.06 3.65
C GLY A 131 10.02 25.89 2.69
N GLU A 132 9.97 26.80 1.70
CA GLU A 132 8.93 26.83 0.68
C GLU A 132 9.51 26.50 -0.69
N PHE A 133 8.78 25.65 -1.42
CA PHE A 133 9.15 25.16 -2.74
C PHE A 133 8.01 25.38 -3.72
N SER A 134 8.32 25.81 -4.96
CA SER A 134 7.33 25.95 -6.03
C SER A 134 7.58 24.97 -7.16
N SER A 135 6.52 24.61 -7.87
CA SER A 135 6.66 23.74 -9.03
C SER A 135 5.69 24.08 -10.16
N SER A 136 5.92 23.49 -11.32
CA SER A 136 4.95 23.55 -12.41
C SER A 136 3.75 22.64 -12.14
N ILE A 137 4.00 21.44 -11.58
CA ILE A 137 2.96 20.47 -11.23
C ILE A 137 3.28 19.86 -9.85
N ILE A 138 2.24 19.65 -9.04
CA ILE A 138 2.30 18.96 -7.75
C ILE A 138 1.53 17.64 -7.84
N PHE A 139 2.16 16.56 -7.42
CA PHE A 139 1.54 15.25 -7.18
C PHE A 139 1.47 15.00 -5.68
N SER A 140 0.26 14.79 -5.12
CA SER A 140 0.09 14.60 -3.68
C SER A 140 -0.54 13.25 -3.35
N SER A 141 0.16 12.47 -2.53
CA SER A 141 -0.39 11.26 -1.92
C SER A 141 -0.86 11.48 -0.48
N ILE A 142 -0.87 12.73 -0.02
CA ILE A 142 -1.35 13.10 1.30
C ILE A 142 -2.88 12.98 1.28
N TYR A 143 -3.38 12.11 2.18
CA TYR A 143 -4.80 11.91 2.31
C TYR A 143 -5.40 13.04 3.14
N ASN A 144 -6.26 13.85 2.51
CA ASN A 144 -7.04 14.86 3.17
C ASN A 144 -8.39 14.26 3.61
N GLU A 145 -8.95 14.76 4.70
CA GLU A 145 -10.31 14.39 5.08
C GLU A 145 -11.29 14.80 3.98
N VAL A 146 -12.10 13.84 3.55
CA VAL A 146 -13.13 14.05 2.52
C VAL A 146 -14.49 13.93 3.18
N ASP A 147 -15.43 14.80 2.80
CA ASP A 147 -16.81 14.68 3.23
C ASP A 147 -17.52 13.57 2.44
N PHE A 148 -17.61 12.40 3.05
CA PHE A 148 -18.28 11.23 2.48
C PHE A 148 -19.80 11.21 2.68
N LYS A 149 -20.45 12.29 3.23
CA LYS A 149 -21.88 12.27 3.55
C LYS A 149 -22.80 11.85 2.40
N LYS A 150 -22.39 12.13 1.16
CA LYS A 150 -23.14 11.78 -0.06
C LYS A 150 -22.70 10.44 -0.68
N TYR A 151 -21.68 9.80 -0.15
CA TYR A 151 -21.09 8.60 -0.75
C TYR A 151 -20.98 7.49 0.30
N PRO A 152 -21.31 6.24 -0.05
CA PRO A 152 -21.09 5.14 0.86
C PRO A 152 -19.59 4.99 1.15
N LEU A 153 -19.27 4.79 2.42
CA LEU A 153 -17.91 4.52 2.88
C LEU A 153 -17.93 3.28 3.77
N LEU A 154 -17.23 2.24 3.34
CA LEU A 154 -16.76 1.17 4.20
C LEU A 154 -15.26 1.32 4.37
N LYS A 155 -14.74 0.83 5.45
CA LYS A 155 -13.31 0.77 5.73
C LYS A 155 -12.86 -0.68 5.66
N GLN A 156 -11.90 -0.99 4.79
CA GLN A 156 -11.12 -2.20 4.95
C GLN A 156 -10.02 -1.87 5.95
N HIS A 157 -10.03 -2.51 7.11
CA HIS A 157 -9.05 -2.22 8.14
C HIS A 157 -8.56 -3.50 8.79
N PHE A 158 -7.32 -3.47 9.27
CA PHE A 158 -6.65 -4.66 9.73
C PHE A 158 -5.52 -4.36 10.71
N ILE A 159 -5.18 -5.38 11.50
CA ILE A 159 -3.89 -5.54 12.16
C ILE A 159 -3.32 -6.90 11.73
N GLY A 160 -2.06 -6.91 11.32
CA GLY A 160 -1.30 -8.08 10.95
C GLY A 160 -0.09 -8.28 11.86
N TRP A 161 0.19 -9.52 12.22
CA TRP A 161 1.39 -9.92 12.93
C TRP A 161 2.25 -10.82 12.06
N THR A 162 3.49 -10.44 11.84
CA THR A 162 4.50 -11.40 11.39
C THR A 162 4.94 -12.23 12.57
N ILE A 163 4.61 -13.51 12.54
CA ILE A 163 4.95 -14.45 13.62
C ILE A 163 5.96 -15.50 13.16
N GLU A 164 6.76 -15.98 14.09
CA GLU A 164 7.69 -17.07 13.91
C GLU A 164 7.46 -18.15 14.96
N THR A 165 7.31 -19.40 14.51
CA THR A 165 7.06 -20.58 15.33
C THR A 165 8.31 -21.47 15.42
N LYS A 166 8.43 -22.23 16.51
CA LYS A 166 9.51 -23.24 16.66
C LYS A 166 9.28 -24.47 15.80
N SER A 167 8.03 -24.83 15.57
CA SER A 167 7.61 -25.99 14.75
C SER A 167 7.12 -25.54 13.37
N LYS A 168 7.05 -26.48 12.42
CA LYS A 168 6.44 -26.25 11.10
C LYS A 168 4.93 -26.13 11.29
N SER A 169 4.40 -24.93 11.23
CA SER A 169 2.99 -24.60 11.50
C SER A 169 2.23 -24.11 10.26
N PHE A 170 2.94 -23.86 9.14
CA PHE A 170 2.36 -23.31 7.92
C PHE A 170 2.70 -24.17 6.70
N ASP A 171 1.77 -24.18 5.73
CA ASP A 171 2.05 -24.65 4.36
C ASP A 171 2.50 -23.45 3.53
N ASP A 172 3.78 -23.38 3.20
CA ASP A 172 4.38 -22.25 2.51
C ASP A 172 4.21 -22.27 0.98
N ASN A 173 3.45 -23.24 0.46
CA ASN A 173 3.08 -23.31 -0.96
C ASN A 173 1.79 -22.58 -1.30
N LYS A 174 0.97 -22.26 -0.31
CA LYS A 174 -0.33 -21.60 -0.49
C LYS A 174 -0.55 -20.49 0.53
N ILE A 175 -1.35 -19.51 0.13
CA ILE A 175 -1.87 -18.48 1.04
C ILE A 175 -3.25 -18.90 1.57
N THR A 176 -3.59 -18.50 2.79
CA THR A 176 -4.99 -18.41 3.20
C THR A 176 -5.48 -17.02 2.84
N PHE A 177 -6.21 -16.93 1.71
CA PHE A 177 -6.62 -15.64 1.16
C PHE A 177 -7.73 -14.99 1.97
N MET A 178 -8.72 -15.80 2.39
CA MET A 178 -9.78 -15.37 3.31
C MET A 178 -10.25 -16.59 4.12
N ASP A 179 -10.11 -16.53 5.43
CA ASP A 179 -10.66 -17.51 6.36
C ASP A 179 -11.78 -16.87 7.19
N PHE A 180 -13.02 -17.13 6.78
CA PHE A 180 -14.24 -16.63 7.41
C PHE A 180 -14.69 -17.47 8.62
N SER A 181 -13.90 -18.43 9.09
CA SER A 181 -14.22 -19.25 10.27
C SER A 181 -14.16 -18.50 11.61
N VAL A 182 -13.90 -17.20 11.55
CA VAL A 182 -13.98 -16.26 12.66
C VAL A 182 -15.41 -15.74 12.84
N ASP A 183 -15.74 -15.25 14.05
CA ASP A 183 -17.05 -14.68 14.34
C ASP A 183 -17.28 -13.41 13.49
N GLN A 184 -18.37 -13.40 12.70
CA GLN A 184 -18.66 -12.35 11.73
C GLN A 184 -19.31 -11.10 12.35
N LYS A 185 -20.03 -11.21 13.49
CA LYS A 185 -20.63 -10.08 14.24
C LYS A 185 -21.37 -9.09 13.32
N ASP A 186 -22.14 -9.61 12.36
CA ASP A 186 -22.90 -8.85 11.36
C ASP A 186 -22.05 -7.96 10.41
N GLU A 187 -20.75 -8.24 10.31
CA GLU A 187 -19.79 -7.58 9.40
C GLU A 187 -19.02 -8.63 8.60
N ILE A 188 -18.21 -8.20 7.64
CA ILE A 188 -17.29 -9.11 6.95
C ILE A 188 -15.99 -9.12 7.71
N ARG A 189 -15.62 -10.29 8.28
CA ARG A 189 -14.40 -10.48 9.06
C ARG A 189 -13.70 -11.76 8.63
N PHE A 190 -12.38 -11.71 8.45
CA PHE A 190 -11.61 -12.88 8.05
C PHE A 190 -10.16 -12.81 8.52
N MET A 191 -9.52 -13.97 8.61
CA MET A 191 -8.07 -14.06 8.72
C MET A 191 -7.45 -14.18 7.34
N TYR A 192 -6.35 -13.48 7.17
CA TYR A 192 -5.52 -13.51 5.99
C TYR A 192 -4.12 -13.98 6.39
N ILE A 193 -3.58 -15.01 5.72
CA ILE A 193 -2.31 -15.61 6.11
C ILE A 193 -1.40 -15.72 4.90
N LEU A 194 -0.22 -15.11 5.01
CA LEU A 194 0.85 -15.22 4.02
C LEU A 194 2.04 -15.97 4.63
N PRO A 195 2.20 -17.27 4.38
CA PRO A 195 3.33 -18.04 4.87
C PRO A 195 4.61 -17.71 4.13
N PHE A 196 5.61 -17.17 4.81
CA PHE A 196 6.93 -16.90 4.24
C PHE A 196 7.79 -18.15 4.18
N SER A 197 7.59 -19.02 5.17
CA SER A 197 8.21 -20.35 5.28
C SER A 197 7.30 -21.24 6.13
N LYS A 198 7.70 -22.50 6.32
CA LYS A 198 6.93 -23.45 7.16
C LYS A 198 6.81 -23.02 8.62
N ASN A 199 7.60 -22.07 9.09
CA ASN A 199 7.59 -21.58 10.47
C ASN A 199 7.46 -20.07 10.61
N LYS A 200 7.25 -19.33 9.53
CA LYS A 200 7.10 -17.87 9.57
C LYS A 200 5.98 -17.41 8.64
N ALA A 201 5.06 -16.59 9.14
CA ALA A 201 3.95 -16.07 8.36
C ALA A 201 3.52 -14.69 8.84
N LEU A 202 2.91 -13.90 7.94
CA LEU A 202 1.99 -12.83 8.31
C LEU A 202 0.65 -13.48 8.64
N VAL A 203 0.06 -13.11 9.77
CA VAL A 203 -1.29 -13.46 10.18
C VAL A 203 -2.04 -12.18 10.47
N GLU A 204 -3.04 -11.88 9.67
CA GLU A 204 -3.76 -10.61 9.69
C GLU A 204 -5.24 -10.84 9.93
N TYR A 205 -5.82 -10.08 10.85
CA TYR A 205 -7.26 -10.00 11.04
C TYR A 205 -7.80 -8.77 10.34
N THR A 206 -8.64 -8.99 9.33
CA THR A 206 -9.16 -7.97 8.43
C THR A 206 -10.68 -7.88 8.54
N LEU A 207 -11.18 -6.64 8.51
CA LEU A 207 -12.60 -6.33 8.55
C LEU A 207 -12.99 -5.39 7.41
N PHE A 208 -14.23 -5.54 6.95
CA PHE A 208 -14.94 -4.52 6.18
C PHE A 208 -16.10 -4.01 7.02
N SER A 209 -15.96 -2.82 7.58
CA SER A 209 -16.97 -2.23 8.44
C SER A 209 -17.06 -0.71 8.32
N LYS A 210 -18.08 -0.10 8.90
CA LYS A 210 -18.24 1.36 8.96
C LYS A 210 -17.28 1.98 9.97
N GLU A 211 -17.12 1.32 11.13
CA GLU A 211 -16.31 1.81 12.23
C GLU A 211 -15.06 0.95 12.44
N LEU A 212 -14.02 1.55 12.99
CA LEU A 212 -12.83 0.82 13.41
C LEU A 212 -13.10 0.18 14.78
N ILE A 213 -12.49 -0.98 15.00
CA ILE A 213 -12.47 -1.61 16.32
C ILE A 213 -11.19 -1.24 17.08
N SER A 214 -11.14 -1.51 18.39
CA SER A 214 -9.96 -1.26 19.21
C SER A 214 -8.80 -2.19 18.86
N ASP A 215 -7.56 -1.72 19.00
CA ASP A 215 -6.36 -2.53 18.74
C ASP A 215 -6.36 -3.82 19.57
N ASN A 216 -6.84 -3.76 20.79
CA ASN A 216 -6.98 -4.93 21.66
C ASN A 216 -7.94 -5.99 21.09
N GLU A 217 -8.99 -5.57 20.38
CA GLU A 217 -9.94 -6.51 19.77
C GLU A 217 -9.30 -7.26 18.60
N TYR A 218 -8.56 -6.58 17.71
CA TYR A 218 -7.80 -7.26 16.66
C TYR A 218 -6.82 -8.27 17.24
N GLU A 219 -6.03 -7.86 18.23
CA GLU A 219 -5.03 -8.74 18.85
C GLU A 219 -5.64 -9.95 19.55
N LYS A 220 -6.80 -9.76 20.18
CA LYS A 220 -7.55 -10.84 20.82
C LYS A 220 -8.02 -11.87 19.79
N GLU A 221 -8.55 -11.41 18.65
CA GLU A 221 -9.02 -12.31 17.60
C GLU A 221 -7.85 -13.05 16.93
N ILE A 222 -6.72 -12.40 16.66
CA ILE A 222 -5.51 -13.07 16.16
C ILE A 222 -5.05 -14.15 17.15
N LYS A 223 -4.95 -13.85 18.45
CA LYS A 223 -4.54 -14.82 19.47
C LYS A 223 -5.51 -16.00 19.55
N SER A 224 -6.82 -15.72 19.51
CA SER A 224 -7.87 -16.75 19.52
C SER A 224 -7.76 -17.67 18.31
N TYR A 225 -7.60 -17.10 17.13
CA TYR A 225 -7.43 -17.85 15.89
C TYR A 225 -6.17 -18.73 15.90
N LEU A 226 -5.02 -18.20 16.32
CA LEU A 226 -3.77 -18.95 16.44
C LEU A 226 -3.93 -20.14 17.42
N LYS A 227 -4.57 -19.91 18.57
CA LYS A 227 -4.85 -20.96 19.56
C LYS A 227 -5.77 -22.04 18.97
N LYS A 228 -6.86 -21.66 18.28
CA LYS A 228 -7.80 -22.59 17.62
C LYS A 228 -7.10 -23.49 16.59
N ASN A 229 -6.08 -22.96 15.91
CA ASN A 229 -5.28 -23.69 14.93
C ASN A 229 -4.02 -24.36 15.53
N ASN A 230 -3.94 -24.52 16.84
CA ASN A 230 -2.82 -25.15 17.57
C ASN A 230 -1.46 -24.44 17.37
N ILE A 231 -1.45 -23.17 17.01
CA ILE A 231 -0.25 -22.34 16.91
C ILE A 231 -0.07 -21.61 18.24
N ILE A 232 0.57 -22.26 19.21
CA ILE A 232 0.65 -21.79 20.60
C ILE A 232 2.02 -21.15 20.89
N ASN A 233 3.10 -21.74 20.36
CA ASN A 233 4.48 -21.33 20.64
C ASN A 233 5.04 -20.49 19.49
N TYR A 234 4.80 -19.19 19.51
CA TYR A 234 5.28 -18.24 18.52
C TYR A 234 5.87 -16.98 19.16
N SER A 235 6.68 -16.26 18.39
CA SER A 235 7.14 -14.91 18.71
C SER A 235 6.64 -13.95 17.63
N VAL A 236 6.15 -12.79 18.03
CA VAL A 236 5.78 -11.70 17.12
C VAL A 236 7.05 -10.96 16.73
N LYS A 237 7.34 -10.86 15.44
CA LYS A 237 8.53 -10.19 14.90
C LYS A 237 8.23 -8.77 14.45
N ASP A 238 7.10 -8.59 13.76
CA ASP A 238 6.63 -7.31 13.26
C ASP A 238 5.11 -7.20 13.43
N LYS A 239 4.62 -5.97 13.50
CA LYS A 239 3.20 -5.64 13.48
C LYS A 239 2.93 -4.59 12.40
N GLU A 240 1.85 -4.78 11.65
CA GLU A 240 1.35 -3.79 10.71
C GLU A 240 -0.10 -3.46 11.01
N LYS A 241 -0.50 -2.24 10.66
CA LYS A 241 -1.87 -1.75 10.78
C LYS A 241 -2.22 -0.92 9.58
N GLY A 242 -3.42 -1.10 9.06
CA GLY A 242 -3.89 -0.33 7.91
C GLY A 242 -5.37 -0.05 7.93
N MET A 243 -5.74 1.00 7.19
CA MET A 243 -7.12 1.32 6.87
C MET A 243 -7.18 1.83 5.44
N ILE A 244 -8.07 1.25 4.64
CA ILE A 244 -8.28 1.59 3.23
C ILE A 244 -9.74 2.03 3.09
N PRO A 245 -10.01 3.26 2.62
CA PRO A 245 -11.37 3.71 2.35
C PRO A 245 -11.93 2.97 1.13
N MET A 246 -13.07 2.31 1.33
CA MET A 246 -13.83 1.61 0.29
C MET A 246 -15.03 2.46 -0.08
N THR A 247 -14.89 3.27 -1.11
CA THR A 247 -15.89 4.28 -1.49
C THR A 247 -15.89 4.51 -2.99
N CYS A 248 -17.02 4.98 -3.52
CA CYS A 248 -17.16 5.47 -4.89
C CYS A 248 -17.05 7.00 -5.00
N TYR A 249 -16.49 7.67 -3.99
CA TYR A 249 -16.24 9.11 -4.04
C TYR A 249 -15.41 9.48 -5.28
N PRO A 250 -15.80 10.52 -6.04
CA PRO A 250 -15.10 10.90 -7.27
C PRO A 250 -13.83 11.72 -6.99
N PHE A 251 -12.80 11.10 -6.44
CA PHE A 251 -11.54 11.75 -6.06
C PHE A 251 -10.90 12.56 -7.19
N PHE A 252 -11.17 12.22 -8.45
CA PHE A 252 -10.63 12.94 -9.61
C PHE A 252 -11.13 14.39 -9.70
N GLU A 253 -12.27 14.72 -9.09
CA GLU A 253 -12.82 16.09 -9.04
C GLU A 253 -11.95 17.03 -8.17
N ASN A 254 -11.11 16.48 -7.32
CA ASN A 254 -10.16 17.26 -6.52
C ASN A 254 -8.88 17.62 -7.30
N ASN A 255 -8.71 17.15 -8.54
CA ASN A 255 -7.56 17.48 -9.36
C ASN A 255 -7.77 18.78 -10.13
N THR A 256 -6.67 19.48 -10.39
CA THR A 256 -6.63 20.64 -11.28
C THR A 256 -5.58 20.40 -12.38
N ASP A 257 -5.38 21.36 -13.28
CA ASP A 257 -4.38 21.25 -14.35
C ASP A 257 -2.94 21.10 -13.81
N ASN A 258 -2.68 21.54 -12.58
CA ASN A 258 -1.35 21.59 -11.99
C ASN A 258 -1.24 20.89 -10.62
N TYR A 259 -2.33 20.30 -10.13
CA TYR A 259 -2.36 19.55 -8.87
C TYR A 259 -3.11 18.25 -9.04
N PHE A 260 -2.44 17.14 -8.74
CA PHE A 260 -2.98 15.80 -8.89
C PHE A 260 -2.86 15.01 -7.59
N GLN A 261 -3.97 14.52 -7.11
CA GLN A 261 -3.96 13.55 -6.02
C GLN A 261 -3.65 12.15 -6.58
N ILE A 262 -2.71 11.47 -5.94
CA ILE A 262 -2.24 10.13 -6.34
C ILE A 262 -2.44 9.10 -5.21
N GLY A 263 -2.41 7.83 -5.56
CA GLY A 263 -2.57 6.75 -4.59
C GLY A 263 -3.95 6.72 -3.95
N THR A 264 -4.02 6.40 -2.67
CA THR A 264 -5.30 6.35 -1.92
C THR A 264 -5.98 7.73 -1.91
N ALA A 265 -5.23 8.81 -1.78
CA ALA A 265 -5.74 10.18 -1.85
C ALA A 265 -6.35 10.50 -3.22
N GLY A 266 -5.83 9.93 -4.29
CA GLY A 266 -6.37 10.07 -5.66
C GLY A 266 -7.43 9.02 -6.02
N GLY A 267 -7.94 8.25 -5.06
CA GLY A 267 -8.95 7.22 -5.30
C GLY A 267 -8.45 6.02 -6.13
N TRP A 268 -7.16 5.72 -6.05
CA TRP A 268 -6.59 4.61 -6.81
C TRP A 268 -6.81 3.24 -6.17
N SER A 269 -7.28 3.20 -4.93
CA SER A 269 -7.73 1.97 -4.28
C SER A 269 -9.04 1.49 -4.92
N LYS A 270 -9.09 0.21 -5.30
CA LYS A 270 -10.30 -0.36 -5.87
C LYS A 270 -11.39 -0.48 -4.81
N PRO A 271 -12.56 0.16 -4.97
CA PRO A 271 -13.59 0.22 -3.92
C PRO A 271 -14.11 -1.13 -3.44
N SER A 272 -14.01 -2.18 -4.26
CA SER A 272 -14.54 -3.51 -3.92
C SER A 272 -13.52 -4.46 -3.27
N THR A 273 -12.21 -4.11 -3.27
CA THR A 273 -11.16 -5.04 -2.83
C THR A 273 -9.99 -4.38 -2.11
N GLY A 274 -9.90 -3.05 -2.08
CA GLY A 274 -8.79 -2.32 -1.48
C GLY A 274 -7.46 -2.35 -2.26
N TYR A 275 -7.35 -3.15 -3.33
CA TYR A 275 -6.12 -3.23 -4.11
C TYR A 275 -5.76 -1.90 -4.75
N THR A 276 -4.55 -1.41 -4.47
CA THR A 276 -4.09 -0.10 -4.90
C THR A 276 -2.90 -0.17 -5.86
N ILE A 277 -1.95 -1.07 -5.62
CA ILE A 277 -0.64 -1.03 -6.28
C ILE A 277 -0.69 -1.22 -7.81
N LYS A 278 -1.50 -2.17 -8.31
CA LYS A 278 -1.67 -2.37 -9.76
C LYS A 278 -2.40 -1.20 -10.43
N ASN A 279 -3.38 -0.61 -9.75
CA ASN A 279 -4.06 0.58 -10.25
C ASN A 279 -3.11 1.78 -10.26
N SER A 280 -2.23 1.90 -9.27
CA SER A 280 -1.20 2.95 -9.23
C SER A 280 -0.30 2.87 -10.45
N ILE A 281 0.20 1.68 -10.80
CA ILE A 281 1.05 1.50 -12.00
C ILE A 281 0.30 1.96 -13.25
N LYS A 282 -0.93 1.48 -13.49
CA LYS A 282 -1.72 1.85 -14.66
C LYS A 282 -1.97 3.36 -14.76
N LYS A 283 -2.29 4.01 -13.64
CA LYS A 283 -2.55 5.45 -13.60
C LYS A 283 -1.26 6.26 -13.77
N ILE A 284 -0.15 5.78 -13.26
CA ILE A 284 1.18 6.38 -13.46
C ILE A 284 1.56 6.34 -14.94
N ASP A 285 1.33 5.23 -15.64
CA ASP A 285 1.57 5.11 -17.07
C ASP A 285 0.77 6.18 -17.88
N ILE A 286 -0.48 6.43 -17.47
CA ILE A 286 -1.32 7.48 -18.07
C ILE A 286 -0.72 8.87 -17.76
N ILE A 287 -0.33 9.15 -16.51
CA ILE A 287 0.28 10.44 -16.12
C ILE A 287 1.54 10.68 -16.95
N VAL A 288 2.46 9.71 -16.99
CA VAL A 288 3.70 9.81 -17.76
C VAL A 288 3.42 10.10 -19.23
N SER A 289 2.47 9.38 -19.82
CA SER A 289 2.09 9.60 -21.24
C SER A 289 1.48 10.98 -21.47
N SER A 290 0.66 11.49 -20.53
CA SER A 290 0.02 12.80 -20.66
C SER A 290 1.01 13.96 -20.47
N LEU A 291 2.02 13.81 -19.61
CA LEU A 291 3.05 14.83 -19.40
C LEU A 291 4.00 15.01 -20.60
N LYS A 292 3.99 14.09 -21.54
CA LYS A 292 4.82 14.10 -22.77
C LYS A 292 4.11 14.74 -23.97
N GLN A 293 2.84 15.07 -23.84
CA GLN A 293 2.02 15.75 -24.86
C GLN A 293 2.09 17.26 -24.70
#